data_b0ea4612efb7de7a62f5cf1bc99fb2d2
#
_entry.id   b0ea4612efb7de7a62f5cf1bc99fb2d2
#
_cell.length_a   1.000
_cell.length_b   1.000
_cell.length_c   1.000
_cell.angle_alpha   90.00
_cell.angle_beta   90.00
_cell.angle_gamma   90.00
#
_symmetry.space_group_name_H-M   'P 1'
#
loop_
_entity.id
_entity.type
_entity.pdbx_description
1 polymer ?
#
loop_
_entity_poly.entity_id
_entity_poly.type
_entity_poly.pdbx_seq_one_letter_code
_entity_poly.pdbx_strand_id
1 'polypeptide(L)'
;MIPQPLICVRDVEASSRWYQRLLNCQSAHGGPNYERLVVSDRLVLQLHNWEVEHHHGPIGDPNDKPPGNGVLLWFQVDDIDEAIARAKEMRVEFILPRHRNPPDGNGGPNHWEIWLRDPDGYKVVLASPDGSADGDWKP
;
A
#
# COMPACT_ATOMS: atom_id res chain seq x y z
N MET A 1 20.17 6.92 0.82
CA MET A 1 18.87 7.34 0.27
C MET A 1 17.78 6.59 1.00
N ILE A 2 16.71 7.27 1.42
CA ILE A 2 15.57 6.67 2.12
C ILE A 2 14.31 7.07 1.34
N PRO A 3 13.56 6.11 0.77
CA PRO A 3 12.31 6.42 0.07
C PRO A 3 11.26 6.96 1.05
N GLN A 4 10.51 7.98 0.62
CA GLN A 4 9.44 8.60 1.42
C GLN A 4 8.22 8.86 0.53
N PRO A 5 7.52 7.82 0.07
CA PRO A 5 6.39 7.97 -0.82
C PRO A 5 5.26 8.75 -0.17
N LEU A 6 4.58 9.58 -0.97
CA LEU A 6 3.43 10.38 -0.56
C LEU A 6 2.33 10.25 -1.61
N ILE A 7 1.10 10.08 -1.16
CA ILE A 7 -0.09 10.11 -2.01
C ILE A 7 -1.11 11.12 -1.50
N CYS A 8 -1.88 11.70 -2.41
CA CYS A 8 -3.02 12.52 -2.05
C CYS A 8 -4.28 11.67 -1.93
N VAL A 9 -5.05 11.91 -0.87
CA VAL A 9 -6.28 11.18 -0.54
C VAL A 9 -7.40 12.16 -0.18
N ARG A 10 -8.65 11.74 -0.36
CA ARG A 10 -9.81 12.60 -0.07
C ARG A 10 -10.04 12.81 1.44
N ASP A 11 -9.80 11.77 2.23
CA ASP A 11 -9.97 11.79 3.68
C ASP A 11 -8.74 11.14 4.33
N VAL A 12 -7.84 11.99 4.83
CA VAL A 12 -6.56 11.55 5.40
C VAL A 12 -6.76 10.65 6.61
N GLU A 13 -7.71 10.96 7.48
CA GLU A 13 -7.94 10.18 8.70
C GLU A 13 -8.57 8.81 8.39
N ALA A 14 -9.53 8.76 7.45
CA ALA A 14 -10.12 7.50 7.01
C ALA A 14 -9.10 6.61 6.29
N SER A 15 -8.31 7.17 5.39
CA SER A 15 -7.22 6.46 4.71
C SER A 15 -6.15 5.99 5.69
N SER A 16 -5.80 6.82 6.67
CA SER A 16 -4.85 6.45 7.74
C SER A 16 -5.33 5.20 8.48
N ARG A 17 -6.57 5.17 8.94
CA ARG A 17 -7.15 4.00 9.62
C ARG A 17 -7.15 2.75 8.74
N TRP A 18 -7.46 2.92 7.46
CA TRP A 18 -7.48 1.82 6.49
C TRP A 18 -6.08 1.20 6.30
N TYR A 19 -5.06 2.03 6.05
CA TYR A 19 -3.68 1.57 5.90
C TYR A 19 -3.09 1.00 7.18
N GLN A 20 -3.40 1.59 8.34
CA GLN A 20 -2.97 1.05 9.64
C GLN A 20 -3.46 -0.40 9.83
N ARG A 21 -4.73 -0.67 9.50
CA ARG A 21 -5.28 -2.02 9.58
C ARG A 21 -4.67 -2.97 8.55
N LEU A 22 -4.60 -2.53 7.28
CA LEU A 22 -4.10 -3.39 6.19
C LEU A 22 -2.63 -3.77 6.38
N LEU A 23 -1.78 -2.80 6.68
CA LEU A 23 -0.33 -2.95 6.74
C LEU A 23 0.19 -3.25 8.15
N ASN A 24 -0.67 -3.26 9.15
CA ASN A 24 -0.27 -3.35 10.56
C ASN A 24 0.77 -2.29 10.94
N CYS A 25 0.56 -1.07 10.48
CA CYS A 25 1.41 0.08 10.74
C CYS A 25 0.75 1.06 11.73
N GLN A 26 1.46 2.12 12.08
CA GLN A 26 1.03 3.08 13.08
C GLN A 26 1.02 4.50 12.51
N SER A 27 0.08 5.32 12.99
CA SER A 27 0.08 6.77 12.79
C SER A 27 1.21 7.41 13.59
N ALA A 28 1.97 8.28 12.94
CA ALA A 28 3.05 9.05 13.58
C ALA A 28 2.86 10.57 13.48
N HIS A 29 1.74 11.02 12.91
CA HIS A 29 1.39 12.45 12.85
C HIS A 29 -0.09 12.66 13.20
N GLY A 30 -1.01 12.14 12.38
CA GLY A 30 -2.45 12.31 12.56
C GLY A 30 -2.97 13.66 12.09
N GLY A 31 -4.29 13.73 11.93
CA GLY A 31 -5.00 14.93 11.54
C GLY A 31 -5.55 14.89 10.11
N PRO A 32 -6.36 15.92 9.74
CA PRO A 32 -7.12 15.88 8.48
C PRO A 32 -6.29 16.25 7.24
N ASN A 33 -5.13 16.85 7.41
CA ASN A 33 -4.36 17.42 6.29
C ASN A 33 -3.17 16.55 5.87
N TYR A 34 -2.56 15.86 6.83
CA TYR A 34 -1.32 15.13 6.62
C TYR A 34 -1.18 13.97 7.61
N GLU A 35 -0.57 12.89 7.17
CA GLU A 35 -0.27 11.72 8.00
C GLU A 35 1.07 11.09 7.61
N ARG A 36 1.72 10.51 8.60
CA ARG A 36 2.90 9.66 8.45
C ARG A 36 2.60 8.28 9.01
N LEU A 37 2.64 7.28 8.15
CA LEU A 37 2.46 5.88 8.55
C LEU A 37 3.82 5.22 8.70
N VAL A 38 4.05 4.56 9.83
CA VAL A 38 5.35 3.98 10.20
C VAL A 38 5.21 2.54 10.67
N VAL A 39 6.27 1.76 10.45
CA VAL A 39 6.50 0.45 11.08
C VAL A 39 7.86 0.52 11.77
N SER A 40 7.91 0.27 13.08
CA SER A 40 9.15 0.39 13.88
C SER A 40 9.90 1.70 13.61
N ASP A 41 9.20 2.81 13.67
CA ASP A 41 9.68 4.19 13.41
C ASP A 41 10.17 4.46 11.97
N ARG A 42 10.08 3.49 11.08
CA ARG A 42 10.39 3.67 9.67
C ARG A 42 9.15 4.09 8.89
N LEU A 43 9.28 5.18 8.15
CA LEU A 43 8.22 5.66 7.26
C LEU A 43 7.94 4.63 6.17
N VAL A 44 6.66 4.27 6.00
CA VAL A 44 6.19 3.41 4.92
C VAL A 44 5.36 4.15 3.89
N LEU A 45 4.56 5.14 4.32
CA LEU A 45 3.71 5.93 3.43
C LEU A 45 3.34 7.26 4.09
N GLN A 46 3.24 8.31 3.29
CA GLN A 46 2.66 9.59 3.69
C GLN A 46 1.33 9.80 2.99
N LEU A 47 0.35 10.35 3.70
CA LEU A 47 -0.94 10.75 3.16
C LEU A 47 -1.09 12.26 3.26
N HIS A 48 -1.66 12.87 2.22
CA HIS A 48 -1.89 14.29 2.18
C HIS A 48 -3.28 14.56 1.58
N ASN A 49 -3.98 15.58 2.06
CA ASN A 49 -5.23 15.97 1.41
C ASN A 49 -4.95 16.67 0.06
N TRP A 50 -5.98 16.75 -0.80
CA TRP A 50 -5.87 17.43 -2.09
C TRP A 50 -5.92 18.94 -1.97
N GLU A 51 -6.64 19.45 -0.98
CA GLU A 51 -6.86 20.87 -0.75
C GLU A 51 -5.75 21.42 0.14
N VAL A 52 -4.72 21.95 -0.49
CA VAL A 52 -3.59 22.49 0.24
C VAL A 52 -3.30 23.90 -0.18
N GLU A 53 -3.60 24.82 0.69
CA GLU A 53 -3.05 26.18 0.64
C GLU A 53 -1.61 26.19 1.16
N HIS A 54 -0.80 25.27 0.65
CA HIS A 54 0.61 25.23 1.01
C HIS A 54 1.44 26.01 -0.02
N HIS A 55 2.55 26.52 0.45
CA HIS A 55 3.50 27.30 -0.36
C HIS A 55 4.09 26.52 -1.55
N HIS A 56 3.96 25.19 -1.58
CA HIS A 56 4.40 24.38 -2.72
C HIS A 56 3.35 24.26 -3.84
N GLY A 57 2.13 24.77 -3.64
CA GLY A 57 1.03 24.65 -4.60
C GLY A 57 0.38 23.25 -4.64
N PRO A 58 -0.53 23.02 -5.61
CA PRO A 58 -1.26 21.76 -5.72
C PRO A 58 -0.31 20.60 -6.12
N ILE A 59 -0.54 19.43 -5.54
CA ILE A 59 0.21 18.21 -5.87
C ILE A 59 -0.34 17.56 -7.14
N GLY A 60 -1.64 17.68 -7.40
CA GLY A 60 -2.31 17.12 -8.57
C GLY A 60 -3.78 17.55 -8.63
N ASP A 61 -4.54 16.92 -9.54
CA ASP A 61 -5.96 17.18 -9.71
C ASP A 61 -6.78 15.99 -9.16
N PRO A 62 -7.63 16.18 -8.14
CA PRO A 62 -8.47 15.11 -7.60
C PRO A 62 -9.52 14.59 -8.59
N ASN A 63 -9.80 15.34 -9.66
CA ASN A 63 -10.75 14.94 -10.70
C ASN A 63 -10.11 14.10 -11.81
N ASP A 64 -8.79 14.07 -11.88
CA ASP A 64 -8.07 13.21 -12.82
C ASP A 64 -8.18 11.73 -12.39
N LYS A 65 -8.69 10.88 -13.28
CA LYS A 65 -9.00 9.48 -12.99
C LYS A 65 -8.34 8.55 -14.02
N PRO A 66 -7.86 7.36 -13.56
CA PRO A 66 -7.76 6.90 -12.17
C PRO A 66 -6.58 7.55 -11.42
N PRO A 67 -6.67 7.76 -10.10
CA PRO A 67 -5.57 8.32 -9.34
C PRO A 67 -4.35 7.38 -9.41
N GLY A 68 -3.16 7.95 -9.50
CA GLY A 68 -1.92 7.18 -9.55
C GLY A 68 -1.80 6.26 -10.77
N ASN A 69 -2.30 6.69 -11.93
CA ASN A 69 -2.17 5.93 -13.18
C ASN A 69 -0.70 5.60 -13.46
N GLY A 70 -0.39 4.29 -13.57
CA GLY A 70 0.99 3.81 -13.74
C GLY A 70 1.78 3.67 -12.43
N VAL A 71 1.16 3.90 -11.27
CA VAL A 71 1.78 3.73 -9.95
C VAL A 71 1.17 2.53 -9.23
N LEU A 72 2.04 1.68 -8.65
CA LEU A 72 1.66 0.65 -7.70
C LEU A 72 2.27 0.98 -6.34
N LEU A 73 1.44 1.02 -5.30
CA LEU A 73 1.91 1.11 -3.92
C LEU A 73 2.27 -0.30 -3.47
N TRP A 74 3.56 -0.62 -3.55
CA TRP A 74 4.06 -1.99 -3.33
C TRP A 74 4.65 -2.14 -1.95
N PHE A 75 4.15 -3.11 -1.19
CA PHE A 75 4.63 -3.44 0.15
C PHE A 75 4.97 -4.93 0.25
N GLN A 76 6.19 -5.23 0.67
CA GLN A 76 6.53 -6.59 1.09
C GLN A 76 6.01 -6.80 2.51
N VAL A 77 5.35 -7.93 2.74
CA VAL A 77 4.84 -8.34 4.05
C VAL A 77 5.50 -9.65 4.47
N ASP A 78 5.70 -9.82 5.78
CA ASP A 78 6.36 -11.03 6.30
C ASP A 78 5.46 -12.28 6.19
N ASP A 79 4.15 -12.10 6.37
CA ASP A 79 3.15 -13.16 6.28
C ASP A 79 2.03 -12.74 5.33
N ILE A 80 2.06 -13.29 4.12
CA ILE A 80 1.07 -13.00 3.08
C ILE A 80 -0.32 -13.59 3.41
N ASP A 81 -0.37 -14.72 4.11
CA ASP A 81 -1.65 -15.34 4.45
C ASP A 81 -2.36 -14.53 5.54
N GLU A 82 -1.64 -14.02 6.53
CA GLU A 82 -2.17 -13.09 7.51
C GLU A 82 -2.65 -11.78 6.88
N ALA A 83 -1.87 -11.23 5.95
CA ALA A 83 -2.24 -10.02 5.22
C ALA A 83 -3.51 -10.21 4.38
N ILE A 84 -3.65 -11.36 3.72
CA ILE A 84 -4.87 -11.74 2.99
C ILE A 84 -6.07 -11.84 3.94
N ALA A 85 -5.89 -12.46 5.10
CA ALA A 85 -6.96 -12.58 6.09
C ALA A 85 -7.45 -11.21 6.57
N ARG A 86 -6.53 -10.28 6.87
CA ARG A 86 -6.87 -8.90 7.23
C ARG A 86 -7.63 -8.18 6.12
N ALA A 87 -7.15 -8.28 4.87
CA ALA A 87 -7.80 -7.65 3.73
C ALA A 87 -9.24 -8.16 3.52
N LYS A 88 -9.46 -9.46 3.70
CA LYS A 88 -10.80 -10.07 3.63
C LYS A 88 -11.71 -9.61 4.78
N GLU A 89 -11.21 -9.58 6.00
CA GLU A 89 -11.96 -9.08 7.16
C GLU A 89 -12.36 -7.61 7.00
N MET A 90 -11.48 -6.80 6.43
CA MET A 90 -11.73 -5.40 6.09
C MET A 90 -12.65 -5.22 4.87
N ARG A 91 -13.00 -6.29 4.15
CA ARG A 91 -13.77 -6.27 2.89
C ARG A 91 -13.13 -5.40 1.81
N VAL A 92 -11.80 -5.46 1.72
CA VAL A 92 -11.06 -4.73 0.68
C VAL A 92 -11.38 -5.31 -0.70
N GLU A 93 -11.49 -4.47 -1.71
CA GLU A 93 -11.63 -4.91 -3.10
C GLU A 93 -10.34 -5.54 -3.59
N PHE A 94 -10.41 -6.80 -4.02
CA PHE A 94 -9.31 -7.51 -4.67
C PHE A 94 -9.35 -7.26 -6.17
N ILE A 95 -8.32 -6.61 -6.71
CA ILE A 95 -8.14 -6.44 -8.17
C ILE A 95 -7.62 -7.75 -8.76
N LEU A 96 -6.61 -8.35 -8.10
CA LEU A 96 -6.11 -9.69 -8.41
C LEU A 96 -6.04 -10.50 -7.12
N PRO A 97 -6.57 -11.74 -7.12
CA PRO A 97 -6.44 -12.63 -5.97
C PRO A 97 -5.00 -13.10 -5.82
N ARG A 98 -4.72 -13.89 -4.77
CA ARG A 98 -3.41 -14.50 -4.57
C ARG A 98 -2.94 -15.22 -5.84
N HIS A 99 -1.77 -14.84 -6.32
CA HIS A 99 -1.13 -15.45 -7.46
C HIS A 99 0.39 -15.45 -7.27
N ARG A 100 1.06 -16.34 -8.00
CA ARG A 100 2.52 -16.40 -8.03
C ARG A 100 3.06 -15.45 -9.10
N ASN A 101 4.14 -14.78 -8.80
CA ASN A 101 4.86 -13.94 -9.75
C ASN A 101 6.35 -14.38 -9.79
N PRO A 102 6.86 -14.91 -10.93
CA PRO A 102 6.12 -15.23 -12.15
C PRO A 102 5.25 -16.51 -12.00
N PRO A 103 4.21 -16.68 -12.83
CA PRO A 103 3.27 -17.79 -12.70
C PRO A 103 3.89 -19.19 -12.81
N ASP A 104 4.94 -19.31 -13.63
CA ASP A 104 5.65 -20.57 -13.85
C ASP A 104 6.85 -20.79 -12.91
N GLY A 105 7.17 -19.79 -12.07
CA GLY A 105 8.31 -19.83 -11.16
C GLY A 105 9.68 -19.66 -11.81
N ASN A 106 9.74 -19.31 -13.11
CA ASN A 106 10.97 -19.15 -13.84
C ASN A 106 11.39 -17.69 -13.96
N GLY A 107 12.46 -17.31 -13.27
CA GLY A 107 12.92 -15.92 -13.19
C GLY A 107 12.05 -15.06 -12.26
N GLY A 108 12.34 -13.77 -12.19
CA GLY A 108 11.61 -12.84 -11.35
C GLY A 108 11.72 -13.11 -9.85
N PRO A 109 10.86 -12.51 -9.03
CA PRO A 109 10.96 -12.58 -7.58
C PRO A 109 10.56 -13.92 -6.99
N ASN A 110 9.74 -14.71 -7.67
CA ASN A 110 9.24 -16.01 -7.23
C ASN A 110 8.57 -15.93 -5.85
N HIS A 111 7.57 -15.06 -5.74
CA HIS A 111 6.81 -14.78 -4.54
C HIS A 111 5.29 -14.87 -4.79
N TRP A 112 4.51 -14.80 -3.73
CA TRP A 112 3.07 -14.65 -3.76
C TRP A 112 2.69 -13.17 -3.64
N GLU A 113 1.66 -12.74 -4.37
CA GLU A 113 1.13 -11.38 -4.27
C GLU A 113 -0.39 -11.34 -4.40
N ILE A 114 -0.96 -10.25 -3.89
CA ILE A 114 -2.35 -9.84 -4.11
C ILE A 114 -2.37 -8.38 -4.52
N TRP A 115 -3.32 -8.02 -5.37
CA TRP A 115 -3.54 -6.62 -5.75
C TRP A 115 -4.88 -6.15 -5.21
N LEU A 116 -4.85 -5.03 -4.53
CA LEU A 116 -5.98 -4.45 -3.80
C LEU A 116 -6.26 -3.04 -4.30
N ARG A 117 -7.47 -2.55 -4.04
CA ARG A 117 -7.83 -1.16 -4.28
C ARG A 117 -8.03 -0.44 -2.95
N ASP A 118 -7.37 0.70 -2.78
CA ASP A 118 -7.56 1.54 -1.62
C ASP A 118 -8.86 2.38 -1.72
N PRO A 119 -9.28 3.10 -0.66
CA PRO A 119 -10.51 3.89 -0.67
C PRO A 119 -10.57 4.99 -1.72
N ASP A 120 -9.44 5.49 -2.20
CA ASP A 120 -9.36 6.52 -3.24
C ASP A 120 -9.21 5.96 -4.65
N GLY A 121 -8.93 4.66 -4.79
CA GLY A 121 -8.77 3.97 -6.06
C GLY A 121 -7.32 3.67 -6.44
N TYR A 122 -6.34 3.94 -5.57
CA TYR A 122 -4.96 3.53 -5.78
C TYR A 122 -4.84 2.00 -5.75
N LYS A 123 -3.93 1.49 -6.58
CA LYS A 123 -3.60 0.06 -6.57
C LYS A 123 -2.53 -0.21 -5.53
N VAL A 124 -2.84 -1.11 -4.61
CA VAL A 124 -1.94 -1.55 -3.54
C VAL A 124 -1.57 -3.00 -3.77
N VAL A 125 -0.28 -3.30 -3.77
CA VAL A 125 0.23 -4.67 -3.90
C VAL A 125 0.83 -5.08 -2.57
N LEU A 126 0.39 -6.23 -2.05
CA LEU A 126 1.05 -6.91 -0.95
C LEU A 126 1.74 -8.15 -1.50
N ALA A 127 3.03 -8.27 -1.25
CA ALA A 127 3.86 -9.35 -1.74
C ALA A 127 4.59 -10.04 -0.58
N SER A 128 4.73 -11.36 -0.67
CA SER A 128 5.61 -12.10 0.22
C SER A 128 7.08 -11.86 -0.15
N PRO A 129 8.04 -12.20 0.71
CA PRO A 129 9.46 -12.07 0.36
C PRO A 129 9.83 -12.84 -0.91
N ASP A 130 10.82 -12.33 -1.63
CA ASP A 130 11.36 -13.00 -2.82
C ASP A 130 11.80 -14.42 -2.48
N GLY A 131 11.50 -15.37 -3.37
CA GLY A 131 11.78 -16.79 -3.19
C GLY A 131 10.78 -17.54 -2.29
N SER A 132 9.86 -16.84 -1.64
CA SER A 132 8.90 -17.47 -0.69
C SER A 132 7.89 -18.41 -1.36
N ALA A 133 7.74 -18.35 -2.68
CA ALA A 133 6.89 -19.26 -3.43
C ALA A 133 7.65 -20.56 -3.83
N ASP A 134 8.93 -20.68 -3.52
CA ASP A 134 9.67 -21.92 -3.65
C ASP A 134 9.36 -22.85 -2.46
N GLY A 135 9.26 -24.17 -2.73
CA GLY A 135 8.91 -25.15 -1.71
C GLY A 135 9.88 -25.24 -0.54
N ASP A 136 11.13 -24.81 -0.73
CA ASP A 136 12.20 -24.86 0.26
C ASP A 136 12.58 -23.49 0.84
N TRP A 137 11.81 -22.42 0.52
CA TRP A 137 12.11 -21.09 1.03
C TRP A 137 12.04 -21.05 2.54
N LYS A 138 13.07 -20.51 3.18
CA LYS A 138 13.15 -20.21 4.62
C LYS A 138 13.53 -18.72 4.78
N PRO A 139 12.86 -17.99 5.69
CA PRO A 139 13.20 -16.60 5.98
C PRO A 139 14.58 -16.44 6.59
#